data_f9155796f2c57e359e09d727fa8d4f64
#
_entry.id   f9155796f2c57e359e09d727fa8d4f64
#
_cell.length_a   1.000
_cell.length_b   1.000
_cell.length_c   1.000
_cell.angle_alpha   90.00
_cell.angle_beta   90.00
_cell.angle_gamma   90.00
#
_symmetry.space_group_name_H-M   'P 1'
#
loop_
_entity.id
_entity.type
_entity.pdbx_description
1 polymer ?
#
loop_
_entity_poly.entity_id
_entity_poly.type
_entity_poly.pdbx_seq_one_letter_code
_entity_poly.pdbx_strand_id
1 'polypeptide(L)'
;MTGSRNTKITAALGIGLMLAAPLYAASSRLKVAGVATIVAKSTLTVTPDRAWNKAGRPGRLSEAWTLDGLSINELTFYGGIIDGKTMFREVDKINAPLPKFNKTMLAPDIATLLESSYRVALGTSLIKVDTIEPSTFAGAPGFKFTYSFAVSDEVKRKGVARGAIIGDKLYMMTYEAPGIHYFARDLASFDKIADSARFPAAAGKK
;
A
#
# COMPACT_ATOMS: atom_id res chain seq x y z
N MET A 1 88.59 -5.30 2.73
CA MET A 1 87.75 -4.68 1.65
C MET A 1 86.36 -5.20 1.76
N THR A 2 85.53 -4.46 2.45
CA THR A 2 84.19 -4.85 2.88
C THR A 2 83.19 -3.80 2.34
N GLY A 3 82.37 -4.24 1.39
CA GLY A 3 81.35 -3.39 0.80
C GLY A 3 80.02 -3.60 1.52
N SER A 4 79.55 -2.56 2.23
CA SER A 4 78.21 -2.53 2.85
C SER A 4 77.18 -2.15 1.82
N ARG A 5 76.19 -3.02 1.65
CA ARG A 5 75.02 -2.74 0.84
C ARG A 5 73.83 -2.26 1.75
N ASN A 6 73.56 -1.00 1.68
CA ASN A 6 72.37 -0.41 2.35
C ASN A 6 71.09 -0.76 1.56
N THR A 7 70.23 -1.59 2.15
CA THR A 7 68.93 -1.92 1.60
C THR A 7 67.96 -0.89 2.17
N LYS A 8 67.44 -0.01 1.30
CA LYS A 8 66.33 0.91 1.62
C LYS A 8 65.03 0.15 1.59
N ILE A 9 64.37 0.02 2.73
CA ILE A 9 63.02 -0.49 2.86
C ILE A 9 62.06 0.63 2.56
N THR A 10 61.39 0.57 1.43
CA THR A 10 60.30 1.50 1.09
C THR A 10 59.01 0.94 1.65
N ALA A 11 58.48 1.54 2.69
CA ALA A 11 57.17 1.21 3.24
C ALA A 11 56.10 1.79 2.30
N ALA A 12 55.41 0.94 1.58
CA ALA A 12 54.22 1.30 0.81
C ALA A 12 53.01 1.40 1.77
N LEU A 13 52.54 2.64 1.99
CA LEU A 13 51.30 2.93 2.73
C LEU A 13 50.10 2.57 1.83
N GLY A 14 49.53 1.39 2.02
CA GLY A 14 48.29 0.99 1.35
C GLY A 14 47.11 1.73 1.95
N ILE A 15 46.61 2.77 1.24
CA ILE A 15 45.34 3.42 1.55
C ILE A 15 44.26 2.43 1.16
N GLY A 16 43.70 1.74 2.15
CA GLY A 16 42.52 0.91 1.98
C GLY A 16 41.30 1.79 1.67
N LEU A 17 40.93 1.83 0.40
CA LEU A 17 39.67 2.42 -0.06
C LEU A 17 38.53 1.53 0.49
N MET A 18 37.94 1.90 1.63
CA MET A 18 36.69 1.31 2.10
C MET A 18 35.58 1.70 1.12
N LEU A 19 35.26 0.79 0.22
CA LEU A 19 34.07 0.85 -0.59
C LEU A 19 32.88 0.75 0.37
N ALA A 20 32.30 1.90 0.70
CA ALA A 20 30.99 1.95 1.34
C ALA A 20 30.00 1.30 0.37
N ALA A 21 29.67 0.04 0.61
CA ALA A 21 28.59 -0.64 -0.10
C ALA A 21 27.32 0.19 0.10
N PRO A 22 26.56 0.51 -0.96
CA PRO A 22 25.40 1.36 -0.84
C PRO A 22 24.35 0.65 0.01
N LEU A 23 23.94 1.30 1.10
CA LEU A 23 22.79 0.94 1.96
C LEU A 23 21.42 1.00 1.22
N TYR A 24 21.43 0.90 -0.10
CA TYR A 24 20.23 1.01 -0.94
C TYR A 24 19.31 -0.21 -0.93
N ALA A 25 19.77 -1.39 -0.51
CA ALA A 25 18.95 -2.60 -0.54
C ALA A 25 17.88 -2.65 0.56
N ALA A 26 18.07 -1.95 1.68
CA ALA A 26 17.11 -1.89 2.78
C ALA A 26 16.07 -0.76 2.59
N SER A 27 16.38 0.29 1.82
CA SER A 27 15.54 1.48 1.67
C SER A 27 14.31 1.28 0.77
N SER A 28 14.27 0.24 -0.07
CA SER A 28 13.13 0.01 -0.98
C SER A 28 11.83 -0.43 -0.28
N ARG A 29 11.91 -0.86 0.97
CA ARG A 29 10.74 -1.27 1.78
C ARG A 29 10.23 -0.17 2.68
N LEU A 30 11.07 0.72 3.17
CA LEU A 30 10.69 1.84 4.03
C LEU A 30 10.10 2.98 3.20
N LYS A 31 8.91 3.44 3.60
CA LYS A 31 8.26 4.63 3.08
C LYS A 31 8.51 5.77 4.05
N VAL A 32 9.29 6.75 3.62
CA VAL A 32 9.78 7.83 4.49
C VAL A 32 8.68 8.87 4.70
N ALA A 33 8.50 9.32 5.94
CA ALA A 33 7.57 10.38 6.28
C ALA A 33 7.83 11.67 5.47
N GLY A 34 6.77 12.33 5.02
CA GLY A 34 6.84 13.57 4.24
C GLY A 34 7.32 13.41 2.80
N VAL A 35 7.71 12.21 2.35
CA VAL A 35 8.21 11.98 0.99
C VAL A 35 7.09 11.45 0.10
N ALA A 36 6.73 12.23 -0.94
CA ALA A 36 5.74 11.81 -1.92
C ALA A 36 6.17 10.51 -2.61
N THR A 37 5.31 9.52 -2.60
CA THR A 37 5.61 8.15 -3.02
C THR A 37 4.54 7.64 -3.98
N ILE A 38 4.96 7.11 -5.13
CA ILE A 38 4.09 6.42 -6.07
C ILE A 38 3.70 5.07 -5.49
N VAL A 39 2.40 4.72 -5.53
CA VAL A 39 1.86 3.49 -4.94
C VAL A 39 1.22 2.58 -5.96
N ALA A 40 1.17 1.28 -5.63
CA ALA A 40 0.43 0.24 -6.35
C ALA A 40 0.76 0.17 -7.85
N LYS A 41 2.01 0.47 -8.25
CA LYS A 41 2.45 0.48 -9.66
C LYS A 41 1.55 1.32 -10.57
N SER A 42 0.99 2.39 -10.02
CA SER A 42 0.11 3.33 -10.72
C SER A 42 0.78 4.70 -10.83
N THR A 43 0.02 5.70 -11.25
CA THR A 43 0.44 7.11 -11.18
C THR A 43 -0.06 7.82 -9.92
N LEU A 44 -0.79 7.12 -9.07
CA LEU A 44 -1.26 7.66 -7.79
C LEU A 44 -0.07 7.89 -6.86
N THR A 45 0.02 9.09 -6.33
CA THR A 45 1.06 9.50 -5.37
C THR A 45 0.41 9.86 -4.05
N VAL A 46 1.02 9.42 -2.96
CA VAL A 46 0.63 9.77 -1.59
C VAL A 46 1.84 10.24 -0.78
N THR A 47 1.60 10.97 0.30
CA THR A 47 2.66 11.41 1.20
C THR A 47 2.38 10.85 2.60
N PRO A 48 3.16 9.87 3.08
CA PRO A 48 2.97 9.31 4.41
C PRO A 48 3.33 10.35 5.49
N ASP A 49 2.54 10.41 6.57
CA ASP A 49 2.76 11.30 7.71
C ASP A 49 3.83 10.78 8.68
N ARG A 50 4.11 9.49 8.63
CA ARG A 50 5.16 8.78 9.38
C ARG A 50 5.79 7.71 8.51
N ALA A 51 6.86 7.10 8.99
CA ALA A 51 7.50 6.00 8.26
C ALA A 51 6.61 4.75 8.28
N TRP A 52 6.42 4.14 7.11
CA TRP A 52 5.69 2.88 6.91
C TRP A 52 6.60 1.85 6.27
N ASN A 53 6.37 0.58 6.55
CA ASN A 53 7.06 -0.52 5.90
C ASN A 53 6.20 -1.09 4.78
N LYS A 54 6.72 -1.09 3.56
CA LYS A 54 6.07 -1.82 2.47
C LYS A 54 6.12 -3.31 2.77
N ALA A 55 4.97 -3.95 2.83
CA ALA A 55 4.82 -5.35 3.15
C ALA A 55 4.47 -6.17 1.90
N GLY A 56 4.90 -7.44 1.91
CA GLY A 56 4.43 -8.51 1.07
C GLY A 56 4.38 -8.28 -0.45
N ARG A 57 3.61 -9.14 -1.10
CA ARG A 57 3.25 -9.04 -2.51
C ARG A 57 1.73 -9.05 -2.62
N PRO A 58 1.05 -7.94 -2.43
CA PRO A 58 -0.35 -7.84 -2.78
C PRO A 58 -0.52 -8.04 -4.28
N GLY A 59 -1.76 -8.04 -4.78
CA GLY A 59 -2.07 -8.27 -6.18
C GLY A 59 -1.31 -7.40 -7.18
N ARG A 60 -1.60 -7.59 -8.46
CA ARG A 60 -0.85 -6.92 -9.56
C ARG A 60 -0.89 -5.39 -9.48
N LEU A 61 -2.02 -4.82 -9.06
CA LEU A 61 -2.28 -3.38 -8.97
C LEU A 61 -2.56 -2.95 -7.52
N SER A 62 -2.01 -3.66 -6.55
CA SER A 62 -2.12 -3.29 -5.14
C SER A 62 -0.75 -3.26 -4.47
N GLU A 63 -0.67 -2.48 -3.39
CA GLU A 63 0.52 -2.33 -2.56
C GLU A 63 0.08 -2.21 -1.10
N ALA A 64 0.67 -3.00 -0.20
CA ALA A 64 0.38 -2.96 1.22
C ALA A 64 1.53 -2.37 2.02
N TRP A 65 1.19 -1.55 3.01
CA TRP A 65 2.09 -1.02 4.02
C TRP A 65 1.62 -1.41 5.41
N THR A 66 2.57 -1.46 6.33
CA THR A 66 2.29 -1.76 7.74
C THR A 66 3.23 -0.98 8.65
N LEU A 67 2.79 -0.72 9.89
CA LEU A 67 3.64 -0.20 10.96
C LEU A 67 4.20 -1.32 11.83
N ASP A 68 3.33 -2.24 12.25
CA ASP A 68 3.62 -3.25 13.29
C ASP A 68 3.56 -4.69 12.75
N GLY A 69 3.37 -4.86 11.43
CA GLY A 69 3.15 -6.15 10.78
C GLY A 69 1.71 -6.32 10.28
N LEU A 70 1.53 -7.07 9.18
CA LEU A 70 0.23 -7.22 8.50
C LEU A 70 -0.87 -7.82 9.36
N SER A 71 -0.53 -8.63 10.35
CA SER A 71 -1.52 -9.17 11.31
C SER A 71 -2.03 -8.12 12.30
N ILE A 72 -1.31 -7.00 12.47
CA ILE A 72 -1.67 -5.93 13.41
C ILE A 72 -2.31 -4.75 12.67
N ASN A 73 -1.70 -4.26 11.59
CA ASN A 73 -2.27 -3.19 10.78
C ASN A 73 -1.85 -3.32 9.33
N GLU A 74 -2.77 -3.01 8.44
CA GLU A 74 -2.54 -3.04 7.00
C GLU A 74 -3.16 -1.81 6.35
N LEU A 75 -2.34 -1.08 5.60
CA LEU A 75 -2.75 -0.02 4.70
C LEU A 75 -2.54 -0.50 3.28
N THR A 76 -3.63 -0.76 2.56
CA THR A 76 -3.56 -1.27 1.18
C THR A 76 -4.01 -0.20 0.17
N PHE A 77 -3.23 -0.05 -0.89
CA PHE A 77 -3.52 0.82 -2.04
C PHE A 77 -3.93 -0.01 -3.23
N TYR A 78 -4.99 0.39 -3.90
CA TYR A 78 -5.47 -0.15 -5.17
C TYR A 78 -5.25 0.88 -6.27
N GLY A 79 -4.38 0.58 -7.21
CA GLY A 79 -3.80 1.54 -8.16
C GLY A 79 -4.44 1.56 -9.55
N GLY A 80 -5.75 1.69 -9.64
CA GLY A 80 -6.46 1.80 -10.92
C GLY A 80 -6.92 0.46 -11.47
N ILE A 81 -7.85 -0.18 -10.75
CA ILE A 81 -8.51 -1.40 -11.22
C ILE A 81 -9.40 -1.03 -12.40
N ILE A 82 -9.18 -1.65 -13.53
CA ILE A 82 -9.94 -1.41 -14.77
C ILE A 82 -11.21 -2.26 -14.82
N ASP A 83 -12.14 -1.84 -15.63
CA ASP A 83 -13.39 -2.54 -15.89
C ASP A 83 -13.20 -4.04 -16.17
N GLY A 84 -14.05 -4.89 -15.60
CA GLY A 84 -13.99 -6.34 -15.70
C GLY A 84 -12.86 -7.03 -14.92
N LYS A 85 -12.07 -6.31 -14.10
CA LYS A 85 -11.00 -6.90 -13.28
C LYS A 85 -11.39 -7.01 -11.81
N THR A 86 -10.75 -7.94 -11.13
CA THR A 86 -10.96 -8.24 -9.71
C THR A 86 -10.02 -7.39 -8.84
N MET A 87 -10.42 -7.12 -7.60
CA MET A 87 -9.59 -6.41 -6.61
C MET A 87 -8.42 -7.26 -6.13
N PHE A 88 -8.64 -8.55 -5.97
CA PHE A 88 -7.63 -9.51 -5.51
C PHE A 88 -7.20 -10.45 -6.63
N ARG A 89 -6.13 -11.18 -6.38
CA ARG A 89 -5.70 -12.26 -7.27
C ARG A 89 -6.68 -13.42 -7.15
N GLU A 90 -7.25 -13.84 -8.26
CA GLU A 90 -8.08 -15.06 -8.32
C GLU A 90 -7.19 -16.30 -8.13
N VAL A 91 -7.55 -17.11 -7.15
CA VAL A 91 -6.90 -18.40 -6.85
C VAL A 91 -7.67 -19.54 -7.54
N ASP A 92 -8.99 -19.55 -7.37
CA ASP A 92 -9.89 -20.52 -8.01
C ASP A 92 -10.98 -19.78 -8.80
N LYS A 93 -10.78 -19.72 -10.10
CA LYS A 93 -11.70 -19.01 -11.01
C LYS A 93 -12.98 -19.75 -11.31
N ILE A 94 -12.98 -21.05 -11.09
CA ILE A 94 -14.11 -21.93 -11.44
C ILE A 94 -15.05 -22.06 -10.25
N ASN A 95 -14.53 -22.44 -9.08
CA ASN A 95 -15.36 -22.77 -7.92
C ASN A 95 -15.57 -21.59 -6.99
N ALA A 96 -14.62 -20.62 -6.98
CA ALA A 96 -14.68 -19.43 -6.14
C ALA A 96 -14.28 -18.17 -6.93
N PRO A 97 -15.04 -17.78 -7.97
CA PRO A 97 -14.74 -16.61 -8.78
C PRO A 97 -14.88 -15.33 -7.95
N LEU A 98 -13.91 -14.42 -8.08
CA LEU A 98 -13.99 -13.12 -7.46
C LEU A 98 -14.93 -12.19 -8.23
N PRO A 99 -15.68 -11.32 -7.55
CA PRO A 99 -16.47 -10.29 -8.20
C PRO A 99 -15.57 -9.30 -8.94
N LYS A 100 -16.08 -8.76 -10.04
CA LYS A 100 -15.34 -7.87 -10.92
C LYS A 100 -15.82 -6.43 -10.76
N PHE A 101 -14.89 -5.50 -10.78
CA PHE A 101 -15.20 -4.09 -10.85
C PHE A 101 -15.88 -3.74 -12.18
N ASN A 102 -16.87 -2.86 -12.13
CA ASN A 102 -17.48 -2.23 -13.28
C ASN A 102 -17.40 -0.70 -13.12
N LYS A 103 -17.00 0.00 -14.17
CA LYS A 103 -16.77 1.45 -14.16
C LYS A 103 -18.02 2.29 -13.88
N THR A 104 -19.22 1.71 -14.02
CA THR A 104 -20.50 2.38 -13.72
C THR A 104 -20.95 2.17 -12.27
N MET A 105 -20.20 1.45 -11.46
CA MET A 105 -20.49 1.23 -10.05
C MET A 105 -20.55 2.54 -9.28
N LEU A 106 -21.51 2.63 -8.36
CA LEU A 106 -21.63 3.71 -7.38
C LEU A 106 -20.95 3.33 -6.07
N ALA A 107 -20.85 4.25 -5.13
CA ALA A 107 -20.21 4.01 -3.84
C ALA A 107 -20.74 2.76 -3.09
N PRO A 108 -22.08 2.51 -3.02
CA PRO A 108 -22.59 1.28 -2.42
C PRO A 108 -22.16 0.01 -3.15
N ASP A 109 -22.06 0.07 -4.49
CA ASP A 109 -21.63 -1.08 -5.29
C ASP A 109 -20.16 -1.40 -5.04
N ILE A 110 -19.31 -0.37 -4.87
CA ILE A 110 -17.88 -0.55 -4.53
C ILE A 110 -17.73 -1.16 -3.13
N ALA A 111 -18.53 -0.72 -2.17
CA ALA A 111 -18.54 -1.30 -0.83
C ALA A 111 -18.96 -2.79 -0.87
N THR A 112 -19.99 -3.13 -1.64
CA THR A 112 -20.43 -4.51 -1.88
C THR A 112 -19.37 -5.32 -2.64
N LEU A 113 -18.67 -4.71 -3.60
CA LEU A 113 -17.56 -5.34 -4.32
C LEU A 113 -16.43 -5.74 -3.34
N LEU A 114 -16.06 -4.85 -2.42
CA LEU A 114 -15.07 -5.15 -1.38
C LEU A 114 -15.56 -6.28 -0.48
N GLU A 115 -16.75 -6.17 0.07
CA GLU A 115 -17.35 -7.16 0.96
C GLU A 115 -17.38 -8.56 0.31
N SER A 116 -17.89 -8.65 -0.91
CA SER A 116 -17.96 -9.90 -1.67
C SER A 116 -16.59 -10.46 -2.01
N SER A 117 -15.62 -9.58 -2.32
CA SER A 117 -14.23 -9.98 -2.57
C SER A 117 -13.58 -10.56 -1.32
N TYR A 118 -13.84 -9.99 -0.13
CA TYR A 118 -13.35 -10.51 1.15
C TYR A 118 -13.97 -11.87 1.50
N ARG A 119 -15.28 -12.04 1.27
CA ARG A 119 -15.95 -13.33 1.49
C ARG A 119 -15.26 -14.47 0.74
N VAL A 120 -14.90 -14.21 -0.51
CA VAL A 120 -14.21 -15.20 -1.34
C VAL A 120 -12.74 -15.33 -0.98
N ALA A 121 -12.01 -14.21 -0.90
CA ALA A 121 -10.55 -14.24 -0.74
C ALA A 121 -10.09 -14.68 0.64
N LEU A 122 -10.84 -14.35 1.70
CA LEU A 122 -10.52 -14.67 3.09
C LEU A 122 -11.35 -15.83 3.64
N GLY A 123 -12.31 -16.35 2.86
CA GLY A 123 -13.19 -17.43 3.30
C GLY A 123 -14.05 -17.04 4.51
N THR A 124 -14.37 -15.75 4.69
CA THR A 124 -15.13 -15.27 5.84
C THR A 124 -16.54 -14.83 5.45
N SER A 125 -17.53 -15.27 6.22
CA SER A 125 -18.90 -14.72 6.15
C SER A 125 -19.08 -13.51 7.09
N LEU A 126 -18.13 -13.28 7.99
CA LEU A 126 -18.20 -12.27 9.05
C LEU A 126 -17.61 -10.94 8.56
N ILE A 127 -18.09 -10.45 7.43
CA ILE A 127 -17.77 -9.10 6.94
C ILE A 127 -19.05 -8.31 6.72
N LYS A 128 -19.05 -7.06 7.14
CA LYS A 128 -20.17 -6.14 7.04
C LYS A 128 -19.67 -4.73 6.80
N VAL A 129 -20.29 -4.04 5.85
CA VAL A 129 -20.15 -2.58 5.68
C VAL A 129 -20.99 -1.89 6.75
N ASP A 130 -20.39 -0.97 7.50
CA ASP A 130 -21.03 -0.27 8.62
C ASP A 130 -21.57 1.10 8.20
N THR A 131 -20.78 1.90 7.46
CA THR A 131 -21.18 3.23 6.97
C THR A 131 -20.70 3.45 5.55
N ILE A 132 -21.43 4.27 4.78
CA ILE A 132 -20.99 4.75 3.46
C ILE A 132 -21.32 6.24 3.40
N GLU A 133 -20.34 7.06 3.02
CA GLU A 133 -20.49 8.51 2.91
C GLU A 133 -19.78 9.06 1.67
N PRO A 134 -20.27 10.15 1.08
CA PRO A 134 -19.53 10.88 0.06
C PRO A 134 -18.21 11.40 0.61
N SER A 135 -17.19 11.42 -0.25
CA SER A 135 -15.85 11.92 0.09
C SER A 135 -15.15 12.44 -1.16
N THR A 136 -13.98 13.01 -0.98
CA THR A 136 -13.07 13.34 -2.10
C THR A 136 -11.85 12.45 -2.03
N PHE A 137 -11.32 12.04 -3.17
CA PHE A 137 -10.09 11.28 -3.26
C PHE A 137 -9.27 11.69 -4.48
N ALA A 138 -8.01 12.04 -4.28
CA ALA A 138 -7.10 12.50 -5.32
C ALA A 138 -7.67 13.65 -6.19
N GLY A 139 -8.43 14.57 -5.56
CA GLY A 139 -9.06 15.71 -6.22
C GLY A 139 -10.37 15.41 -6.95
N ALA A 140 -10.88 14.18 -6.93
CA ALA A 140 -12.14 13.79 -7.55
C ALA A 140 -13.22 13.50 -6.51
N PRO A 141 -14.52 13.69 -6.85
CA PRO A 141 -15.63 13.14 -6.07
C PRO A 141 -15.48 11.64 -5.92
N GLY A 142 -15.67 11.14 -4.71
CA GLY A 142 -15.47 9.75 -4.37
C GLY A 142 -16.28 9.33 -3.16
N PHE A 143 -15.80 8.35 -2.44
CA PHE A 143 -16.48 7.71 -1.33
C PHE A 143 -15.52 7.45 -0.16
N LYS A 144 -16.10 7.35 1.03
CA LYS A 144 -15.51 6.76 2.22
C LYS A 144 -16.53 5.77 2.80
N PHE A 145 -16.08 4.61 3.23
CA PHE A 145 -16.93 3.68 3.97
C PHE A 145 -16.13 2.96 5.05
N THR A 146 -16.81 2.55 6.11
CA THR A 146 -16.25 1.74 7.16
C THR A 146 -16.85 0.34 7.12
N TYR A 147 -16.10 -0.63 7.59
CA TYR A 147 -16.53 -2.02 7.64
C TYR A 147 -15.89 -2.75 8.80
N SER A 148 -16.48 -3.87 9.18
CA SER A 148 -15.97 -4.75 10.23
C SER A 148 -15.95 -6.19 9.72
N PHE A 149 -14.95 -6.95 10.13
CA PHE A 149 -14.80 -8.35 9.74
C PHE A 149 -14.04 -9.15 10.78
N ALA A 150 -14.15 -10.47 10.68
CA ALA A 150 -13.31 -11.42 11.40
C ALA A 150 -12.85 -12.50 10.43
N VAL A 151 -11.66 -13.04 10.65
CA VAL A 151 -11.11 -14.16 9.92
C VAL A 151 -10.95 -15.36 10.86
N SER A 152 -10.28 -16.41 10.44
CA SER A 152 -10.13 -17.66 11.20
C SER A 152 -9.50 -17.52 12.58
N ASP A 153 -8.84 -16.40 12.88
CA ASP A 153 -8.28 -16.08 14.21
C ASP A 153 -9.33 -15.48 15.18
N GLU A 154 -10.59 -15.31 14.70
CA GLU A 154 -11.71 -14.71 15.44
C GLU A 154 -11.47 -13.28 15.95
N VAL A 155 -10.36 -12.66 15.59
CA VAL A 155 -10.07 -11.27 15.95
C VAL A 155 -10.98 -10.35 15.16
N LYS A 156 -11.81 -9.58 15.86
CA LYS A 156 -12.65 -8.55 15.25
C LYS A 156 -11.79 -7.39 14.77
N ARG A 157 -11.78 -7.19 13.46
CA ARG A 157 -11.08 -6.10 12.78
C ARG A 157 -12.07 -5.05 12.32
N LYS A 158 -11.61 -3.82 12.30
CA LYS A 158 -12.27 -2.70 11.64
C LYS A 158 -11.48 -2.31 10.42
N GLY A 159 -12.19 -1.86 9.40
CA GLY A 159 -11.62 -1.31 8.20
C GLY A 159 -12.24 0.03 7.83
N VAL A 160 -11.49 0.84 7.14
CA VAL A 160 -11.94 2.04 6.46
C VAL A 160 -11.41 2.04 5.05
N ALA A 161 -12.26 2.40 4.10
CA ALA A 161 -11.89 2.57 2.69
C ALA A 161 -12.16 4.00 2.26
N ARG A 162 -11.30 4.55 1.40
CA ARG A 162 -11.52 5.84 0.73
C ARG A 162 -11.02 5.75 -0.70
N GLY A 163 -11.81 6.20 -1.66
CA GLY A 163 -11.47 6.06 -3.07
C GLY A 163 -12.37 6.82 -4.01
N ALA A 164 -12.07 6.72 -5.30
CA ALA A 164 -12.87 7.29 -6.38
C ALA A 164 -12.67 6.49 -7.68
N ILE A 165 -13.65 6.58 -8.58
CA ILE A 165 -13.50 6.14 -9.96
C ILE A 165 -12.98 7.33 -10.76
N ILE A 166 -11.79 7.22 -11.32
CA ILE A 166 -11.10 8.29 -12.05
C ILE A 166 -10.62 7.74 -13.39
N GLY A 167 -11.06 8.32 -14.50
CA GLY A 167 -10.74 7.84 -15.83
C GLY A 167 -11.12 6.36 -16.03
N ASP A 168 -12.35 6.00 -15.66
CA ASP A 168 -12.90 4.64 -15.75
C ASP A 168 -12.14 3.57 -14.95
N LYS A 169 -11.34 3.96 -13.95
CA LYS A 169 -10.56 3.05 -13.09
C LYS A 169 -10.85 3.32 -11.62
N LEU A 170 -10.94 2.27 -10.83
CA LEU A 170 -11.07 2.39 -9.39
C LEU A 170 -9.71 2.59 -8.74
N TYR A 171 -9.55 3.73 -8.07
CA TYR A 171 -8.45 4.01 -7.15
C TYR A 171 -8.99 4.06 -5.73
N MET A 172 -8.39 3.29 -4.83
CA MET A 172 -8.88 3.19 -3.47
C MET A 172 -7.72 2.89 -2.51
N MET A 173 -7.90 3.28 -1.27
CA MET A 173 -7.08 2.89 -0.13
C MET A 173 -7.96 2.22 0.92
N THR A 174 -7.44 1.19 1.58
CA THR A 174 -8.06 0.60 2.78
C THR A 174 -7.06 0.61 3.93
N TYR A 175 -7.54 0.86 5.14
CA TYR A 175 -6.77 0.66 6.36
C TYR A 175 -7.54 -0.28 7.28
N GLU A 176 -6.85 -1.28 7.82
CA GLU A 176 -7.40 -2.36 8.62
C GLU A 176 -6.54 -2.63 9.83
N ALA A 177 -7.21 -2.86 10.96
CA ALA A 177 -6.54 -3.25 12.20
C ALA A 177 -7.55 -3.89 13.18
N PRO A 178 -7.09 -4.66 14.21
CA PRO A 178 -7.93 -5.05 15.31
C PRO A 178 -8.68 -3.86 15.89
N GLY A 179 -10.00 -4.02 16.11
CA GLY A 179 -10.89 -2.95 16.56
C GLY A 179 -10.53 -2.41 17.94
N ILE A 180 -9.87 -3.22 18.77
CA ILE A 180 -9.36 -2.83 20.07
C ILE A 180 -8.01 -2.16 19.90
N HIS A 181 -7.90 -0.88 20.26
CA HIS A 181 -6.68 -0.07 20.28
C HIS A 181 -6.10 0.29 18.90
N TYR A 182 -5.66 -0.68 18.10
CA TYR A 182 -4.84 -0.43 16.90
C TYR A 182 -5.57 0.36 15.81
N PHE A 183 -6.85 0.08 15.57
CA PHE A 183 -7.62 0.79 14.54
C PHE A 183 -7.72 2.29 14.84
N ALA A 184 -8.12 2.65 16.06
CA ALA A 184 -8.27 4.05 16.46
C ALA A 184 -6.91 4.78 16.54
N ARG A 185 -5.84 4.08 16.94
CA ARG A 185 -4.49 4.64 17.07
C ARG A 185 -3.97 5.25 15.77
N ASP A 186 -4.18 4.57 14.65
CA ASP A 186 -3.56 4.94 13.37
C ASP A 186 -4.56 5.48 12.32
N LEU A 187 -5.86 5.57 12.66
CA LEU A 187 -6.90 6.08 11.75
C LEU A 187 -6.59 7.49 11.24
N ALA A 188 -6.11 8.38 12.11
CA ALA A 188 -5.72 9.74 11.73
C ALA A 188 -4.56 9.76 10.72
N SER A 189 -3.65 8.79 10.77
CA SER A 189 -2.58 8.64 9.79
C SER A 189 -3.13 8.20 8.43
N PHE A 190 -4.08 7.25 8.41
CA PHE A 190 -4.80 6.89 7.19
C PHE A 190 -5.46 8.10 6.53
N ASP A 191 -6.22 8.90 7.30
CA ASP A 191 -6.91 10.08 6.76
C ASP A 191 -5.92 11.08 6.15
N LYS A 192 -4.81 11.39 6.84
CA LYS A 192 -3.74 12.26 6.31
C LYS A 192 -3.13 11.74 5.01
N ILE A 193 -2.85 10.44 4.92
CA ILE A 193 -2.31 9.83 3.72
C ILE A 193 -3.33 9.89 2.58
N ALA A 194 -4.60 9.61 2.86
CA ALA A 194 -5.68 9.70 1.88
C ALA A 194 -5.91 11.13 1.38
N ASP A 195 -5.81 12.14 2.27
CA ASP A 195 -5.89 13.57 1.90
C ASP A 195 -4.71 14.02 1.03
N SER A 196 -3.56 13.39 1.17
CA SER A 196 -2.37 13.67 0.36
C SER A 196 -2.41 13.03 -1.04
N ALA A 197 -3.40 12.17 -1.31
CA ALA A 197 -3.51 11.44 -2.56
C ALA A 197 -3.69 12.39 -3.75
N ARG A 198 -2.88 12.21 -4.80
CA ARG A 198 -2.93 13.02 -6.01
C ARG A 198 -2.35 12.28 -7.20
N PHE A 199 -2.73 12.70 -8.39
CA PHE A 199 -2.05 12.34 -9.63
C PHE A 199 -1.03 13.44 -9.97
N PRO A 200 0.12 13.10 -10.57
CA PRO A 200 1.01 14.10 -11.14
C PRO A 200 0.23 14.96 -12.13
N ALA A 201 0.46 16.27 -12.12
CA ALA A 201 -0.06 17.11 -13.17
C ALA A 201 0.40 16.54 -14.52
N ALA A 202 -0.51 16.41 -15.49
CA ALA A 202 -0.15 15.99 -16.84
C ALA A 202 0.97 16.94 -17.29
N ALA A 203 2.17 16.37 -17.59
CA ALA A 203 3.24 17.16 -18.16
C ALA A 203 2.68 17.80 -19.44
N GLY A 204 2.49 19.11 -19.41
CA GLY A 204 1.96 19.85 -20.57
C GLY A 204 2.81 19.47 -21.77
N LYS A 205 2.17 18.91 -22.81
CA LYS A 205 2.82 18.74 -24.11
C LYS A 205 3.19 20.14 -24.58
N LYS A 206 4.49 20.45 -24.52
CA LYS A 206 5.04 21.59 -25.25
C LYS A 206 5.08 21.29 -26.75
#